data_8c251abceab22da25b611839a66cf6c1
#
_entry.id   8c251abceab22da25b611839a66cf6c1
#
_cell.length_a   1.000
_cell.length_b   1.000
_cell.length_c   1.000
_cell.angle_alpha   90.00
_cell.angle_beta   90.00
_cell.angle_gamma   90.00
#
_symmetry.space_group_name_H-M   'P 1'
#
loop_
_entity.id
_entity.type
_entity.pdbx_description
1 polymer ?
#
loop_
_entity_poly.entity_id
_entity_poly.type
_entity_poly.pdbx_seq_one_letter_code
_entity_poly.pdbx_strand_id
1 'polypeptide(L)'
;MGVNLLHYKLLAFFIGCFLAGIAGSLFAHWIGFLNAENFTLTDSILYVGMVVIGGLGTTLGPILGVIFIRLLQQGIMYISPVLENAFPGLPAGFATGVGPMVFGLVIVLFLVLEPRGMAHRWGLFKSAYRLWPFSY
;
A
#
# COMPACT_ATOMS: atom_id res chain seq x y z
N MET A 1 27.62 8.66 24.27
CA MET A 1 26.92 7.40 24.02
C MET A 1 27.10 7.03 22.56
N GLY A 2 28.04 6.09 22.25
CA GLY A 2 28.43 5.76 20.89
C GLY A 2 27.60 4.60 20.31
N VAL A 3 26.39 4.87 19.85
CA VAL A 3 25.61 3.87 19.10
C VAL A 3 26.12 3.86 17.66
N ASN A 4 26.63 2.73 17.18
CA ASN A 4 27.10 2.58 15.80
C ASN A 4 25.90 2.52 14.85
N LEU A 5 25.51 3.66 14.27
CA LEU A 5 24.37 3.82 13.39
C LEU A 5 24.44 2.89 12.17
N LEU A 6 25.65 2.63 11.67
CA LEU A 6 25.87 1.78 10.50
C LEU A 6 25.47 0.33 10.81
N HIS A 7 25.82 -0.16 11.99
CA HIS A 7 25.49 -1.53 12.42
C HIS A 7 23.96 -1.75 12.48
N TYR A 8 23.22 -0.80 13.06
CA TYR A 8 21.76 -0.91 13.14
C TYR A 8 21.08 -0.80 11.78
N LYS A 9 21.58 0.06 10.89
CA LYS A 9 21.06 0.13 9.51
C LYS A 9 21.28 -1.18 8.76
N LEU A 10 22.47 -1.77 8.83
CA LEU A 10 22.76 -3.05 8.19
C LEU A 10 21.88 -4.17 8.73
N LEU A 11 21.68 -4.21 10.04
CA LEU A 11 20.80 -5.21 10.67
C LEU A 11 19.37 -5.07 10.23
N ALA A 12 18.84 -3.84 10.14
CA ALA A 12 17.50 -3.59 9.63
C ALA A 12 17.35 -4.02 8.16
N PHE A 13 18.32 -3.72 7.31
CA PHE A 13 18.35 -4.19 5.92
C PHE A 13 18.43 -5.72 5.82
N PHE A 14 19.25 -6.35 6.64
CA PHE A 14 19.37 -7.81 6.67
C PHE A 14 18.04 -8.49 6.99
N ILE A 15 17.35 -8.01 8.03
CA ILE A 15 16.01 -8.53 8.40
C ILE A 15 15.02 -8.28 7.27
N GLY A 16 15.03 -7.09 6.66
CA GLY A 16 14.17 -6.75 5.53
C GLY A 16 14.38 -7.69 4.33
N CYS A 17 15.62 -7.94 3.94
CA CYS A 17 15.95 -8.86 2.85
C CYS A 17 15.57 -10.30 3.17
N PHE A 18 15.74 -10.73 4.41
CA PHE A 18 15.35 -12.07 4.86
C PHE A 18 13.84 -12.28 4.74
N LEU A 19 13.04 -11.32 5.24
CA LEU A 19 11.58 -11.36 5.11
C LEU A 19 11.12 -11.28 3.65
N ALA A 20 11.77 -10.46 2.84
CA ALA A 20 11.48 -10.38 1.40
C ALA A 20 11.78 -11.71 0.69
N GLY A 21 12.86 -12.41 1.06
CA GLY A 21 13.19 -13.73 0.53
C GLY A 21 12.11 -14.77 0.86
N ILE A 22 11.62 -14.78 2.10
CA ILE A 22 10.51 -15.66 2.50
C ILE A 22 9.25 -15.32 1.71
N ALA A 23 8.89 -14.04 1.60
CA ALA A 23 7.73 -13.61 0.85
C ALA A 23 7.83 -14.01 -0.63
N GLY A 24 9.01 -13.83 -1.24
CA GLY A 24 9.27 -14.23 -2.62
C GLY A 24 9.16 -15.74 -2.84
N SER A 25 9.63 -16.57 -1.91
CA SER A 25 9.51 -18.02 -2.00
C SER A 25 8.05 -18.49 -1.88
N LEU A 26 7.28 -17.89 -0.99
CA LEU A 26 5.84 -18.14 -0.86
C LEU A 26 5.07 -17.72 -2.12
N PHE A 27 5.43 -16.58 -2.69
CA PHE A 27 4.84 -16.08 -3.94
C PHE A 27 5.14 -17.02 -5.11
N ALA A 28 6.38 -17.53 -5.22
CA ALA A 28 6.78 -18.52 -6.22
C ALA A 28 5.95 -19.81 -6.11
N HIS A 29 5.71 -20.29 -4.90
CA HIS A 29 4.88 -21.48 -4.64
C HIS A 29 3.41 -21.24 -4.98
N TRP A 30 2.90 -20.04 -4.71
CA TRP A 30 1.51 -19.66 -5.02
C TRP A 30 1.25 -19.62 -6.53
N ILE A 31 2.15 -18.99 -7.29
CA ILE A 31 1.97 -18.84 -8.75
C ILE A 31 2.41 -20.11 -9.51
N GLY A 32 3.31 -20.91 -8.93
CA GLY A 32 3.88 -22.10 -9.55
C GLY A 32 4.86 -21.83 -10.71
N PHE A 33 4.91 -20.59 -11.21
CA PHE A 33 5.78 -20.15 -12.30
C PHE A 33 6.18 -18.70 -12.10
N LEU A 34 7.48 -18.42 -12.09
CA LEU A 34 8.01 -17.07 -11.97
C LEU A 34 8.43 -16.55 -13.34
N ASN A 35 7.89 -15.40 -13.73
CA ASN A 35 8.32 -14.67 -14.92
C ASN A 35 8.91 -13.32 -14.50
N ALA A 36 9.84 -12.79 -15.29
CA ALA A 36 10.42 -11.46 -15.06
C ALA A 36 9.35 -10.35 -15.06
N GLU A 37 8.27 -10.55 -15.81
CA GLU A 37 7.11 -9.64 -15.85
C GLU A 37 6.35 -9.51 -14.52
N ASN A 38 6.54 -10.46 -13.59
CA ASN A 38 5.94 -10.40 -12.26
C ASN A 38 6.66 -9.40 -11.32
N PHE A 39 7.80 -8.84 -11.75
CA PHE A 39 8.63 -7.92 -10.97
C PHE A 39 8.88 -6.62 -11.73
N THR A 40 7.81 -5.89 -11.99
CA THR A 40 7.91 -4.62 -12.74
C THR A 40 8.31 -3.46 -11.83
N LEU A 41 8.91 -2.43 -12.43
CA LEU A 41 9.19 -1.18 -11.74
C LEU A 41 7.88 -0.53 -11.24
N THR A 42 6.81 -0.67 -12.01
CA THR A 42 5.48 -0.17 -11.67
C THR A 42 4.96 -0.77 -10.36
N ASP A 43 5.11 -2.10 -10.19
CA ASP A 43 4.71 -2.77 -8.95
C ASP A 43 5.56 -2.30 -7.77
N SER A 44 6.85 -2.08 -7.97
CA SER A 44 7.74 -1.55 -6.93
C SER A 44 7.29 -0.15 -6.46
N ILE A 45 6.93 0.73 -7.39
CA ILE A 45 6.40 2.07 -7.07
C ILE A 45 5.06 1.94 -6.32
N LEU A 46 4.21 1.01 -6.73
CA LEU A 46 2.94 0.71 -6.09
C LEU A 46 3.14 0.27 -4.63
N TYR A 47 4.09 -0.64 -4.36
CA TYR A 47 4.40 -1.06 -3.00
C TYR A 47 4.94 0.08 -2.13
N VAL A 48 5.80 0.92 -2.67
CA VAL A 48 6.26 2.14 -1.97
C VAL A 48 5.07 3.06 -1.65
N GLY A 49 4.18 3.26 -2.62
CA GLY A 49 2.94 4.03 -2.41
C GLY A 49 2.07 3.48 -1.29
N MET A 50 1.91 2.14 -1.21
CA MET A 50 1.15 1.48 -0.12
C MET A 50 1.75 1.81 1.26
N VAL A 51 3.08 1.76 1.38
CA VAL A 51 3.79 2.06 2.64
C VAL A 51 3.65 3.53 3.02
N VAL A 52 3.76 4.43 2.03
CA VAL A 52 3.61 5.88 2.24
C VAL A 52 2.20 6.23 2.71
N ILE A 53 1.16 5.72 2.03
CA ILE A 53 -0.26 5.92 2.40
C ILE A 53 -0.53 5.36 3.80
N GLY A 54 0.01 4.20 4.12
CA GLY A 54 -0.14 3.58 5.43
C GLY A 54 0.50 4.38 6.56
N GLY A 55 1.62 5.05 6.28
CA GLY A 55 2.40 5.86 7.23
C GLY A 55 3.75 5.24 7.59
N LEU A 56 4.82 5.93 7.20
CA LEU A 56 6.22 5.50 7.34
C LEU A 56 6.71 5.38 8.80
N GLY A 57 6.00 5.96 9.76
CA GLY A 57 6.45 6.04 11.16
C GLY A 57 5.91 4.94 12.09
N THR A 58 5.11 3.99 11.58
CA THR A 58 4.45 2.98 12.42
C THR A 58 4.54 1.59 11.78
N THR A 59 4.61 0.56 12.62
CA THR A 59 4.63 -0.84 12.16
C THR A 59 3.28 -1.29 11.59
N LEU A 60 2.18 -0.70 12.03
CA LEU A 60 0.83 -0.98 11.53
C LEU A 60 0.51 -0.23 10.23
N GLY A 61 1.23 0.86 9.95
CA GLY A 61 1.03 1.69 8.76
C GLY A 61 1.07 0.89 7.46
N PRO A 62 2.14 0.19 7.15
CA PRO A 62 2.26 -0.59 5.91
C PRO A 62 1.15 -1.63 5.75
N ILE A 63 0.73 -2.28 6.85
CA ILE A 63 -0.35 -3.27 6.83
C ILE A 63 -1.68 -2.61 6.43
N LEU A 64 -2.02 -1.48 7.05
CA LEU A 64 -3.22 -0.72 6.73
C LEU A 64 -3.17 -0.18 5.28
N GLY A 65 -2.01 0.30 4.84
CA GLY A 65 -1.81 0.76 3.47
C GLY A 65 -2.05 -0.33 2.44
N VAL A 66 -1.51 -1.52 2.66
CA VAL A 66 -1.72 -2.68 1.77
C VAL A 66 -3.20 -3.06 1.73
N ILE A 67 -3.86 -3.19 2.88
CA ILE A 67 -5.29 -3.54 2.96
C ILE A 67 -6.12 -2.50 2.20
N PHE A 68 -5.88 -1.22 2.45
CA PHE A 68 -6.62 -0.13 1.80
C PHE A 68 -6.47 -0.15 0.29
N ILE A 69 -5.24 -0.24 -0.21
CA ILE A 69 -4.98 -0.24 -1.65
C ILE A 69 -5.53 -1.52 -2.32
N ARG A 70 -5.44 -2.67 -1.67
CA ARG A 70 -6.03 -3.92 -2.19
C ARG A 70 -7.54 -3.83 -2.29
N LEU A 71 -8.22 -3.27 -1.28
CA LEU A 71 -9.66 -3.04 -1.33
C LEU A 71 -10.04 -2.06 -2.44
N LEU A 72 -9.25 -1.00 -2.63
CA LEU A 72 -9.46 -0.02 -3.69
C LEU A 72 -9.29 -0.66 -5.07
N GLN A 73 -8.22 -1.44 -5.29
CA GLN A 73 -8.01 -2.19 -6.54
C GLN A 73 -9.17 -3.14 -6.82
N GLN A 74 -9.62 -3.87 -5.81
CA GLN A 74 -10.76 -4.78 -5.94
C GLN A 74 -12.05 -4.02 -6.29
N GLY A 75 -12.29 -2.86 -5.67
CA GLY A 75 -13.41 -1.99 -6.00
C GLY A 75 -13.40 -1.51 -7.45
N ILE A 76 -12.24 -1.07 -7.95
CA ILE A 76 -12.08 -0.66 -9.35
C ILE A 76 -12.39 -1.84 -10.29
N MET A 77 -11.93 -3.03 -9.96
CA MET A 77 -12.14 -4.23 -10.76
C MET A 77 -13.63 -4.61 -10.88
N TYR A 78 -14.43 -4.35 -9.85
CA TYR A 78 -15.90 -4.53 -9.90
C TYR A 78 -16.62 -3.41 -10.67
N ILE A 79 -16.12 -2.17 -10.58
CA ILE A 79 -16.74 -1.01 -11.21
C ILE A 79 -16.43 -0.94 -12.72
N SER A 80 -15.23 -1.38 -13.13
CA SER A 80 -14.78 -1.33 -14.53
C SER A 80 -15.79 -1.95 -15.52
N PRO A 81 -16.30 -3.19 -15.36
CA PRO A 81 -17.27 -3.77 -16.29
C PRO A 81 -18.63 -3.07 -16.27
N VAL A 82 -19.02 -2.51 -15.13
CA VAL A 82 -20.26 -1.72 -15.03
C VAL A 82 -20.15 -0.44 -15.84
N LEU A 83 -18.98 0.20 -15.80
CA LEU A 83 -18.70 1.43 -16.54
C LEU A 83 -18.63 1.17 -18.06
N GLU A 84 -18.00 0.07 -18.49
CA GLU A 84 -17.97 -0.35 -19.90
C GLU A 84 -19.37 -0.63 -20.46
N ASN A 85 -20.23 -1.28 -19.69
CA ASN A 85 -21.61 -1.56 -20.07
C ASN A 85 -22.49 -0.30 -20.12
N ALA A 86 -22.21 0.68 -19.24
CA ALA A 86 -22.95 1.94 -19.21
C ALA A 86 -22.56 2.89 -20.36
N PHE A 87 -21.35 2.79 -20.87
CA PHE A 87 -20.81 3.65 -21.93
C PHE A 87 -20.16 2.82 -23.06
N PRO A 88 -20.92 2.19 -23.95
CA PRO A 88 -20.42 1.31 -25.02
C PRO A 88 -19.56 2.02 -26.08
N GLY A 89 -19.38 3.35 -25.97
CA GLY A 89 -18.49 4.14 -26.85
C GLY A 89 -17.07 4.35 -26.34
N LEU A 90 -16.71 3.80 -25.17
CA LEU A 90 -15.37 3.93 -24.63
C LEU A 90 -14.39 3.01 -25.37
N PRO A 91 -13.16 3.48 -25.69
CA PRO A 91 -12.18 2.66 -26.38
C PRO A 91 -11.80 1.42 -25.54
N ALA A 92 -11.64 0.28 -26.22
CA ALA A 92 -11.17 -0.95 -25.61
C ALA A 92 -9.81 -0.70 -24.92
N GLY A 93 -9.72 -0.92 -23.62
CA GLY A 93 -8.54 -0.61 -22.82
C GLY A 93 -8.70 0.61 -21.90
N PHE A 94 -9.79 1.35 -21.97
CA PHE A 94 -10.08 2.43 -21.00
C PHE A 94 -10.08 1.89 -19.57
N ALA A 95 -10.70 0.75 -19.34
CA ALA A 95 -10.76 0.09 -18.03
C ALA A 95 -9.37 -0.31 -17.49
N THR A 96 -8.45 -0.74 -18.36
CA THR A 96 -7.07 -1.07 -17.95
C THR A 96 -6.25 0.17 -17.57
N GLY A 97 -6.54 1.33 -18.18
CA GLY A 97 -5.90 2.61 -17.87
C GLY A 97 -6.46 3.31 -16.62
N VAL A 98 -7.73 3.10 -16.31
CA VAL A 98 -8.41 3.73 -15.15
C VAL A 98 -7.78 3.29 -13.83
N GLY A 99 -7.41 2.02 -13.69
CA GLY A 99 -6.80 1.50 -12.47
C GLY A 99 -5.56 2.29 -12.01
N PRO A 100 -4.50 2.36 -12.82
CA PRO A 100 -3.30 3.14 -12.50
C PRO A 100 -3.56 4.63 -12.30
N MET A 101 -4.49 5.23 -13.06
CA MET A 101 -4.85 6.65 -12.95
C MET A 101 -5.52 6.96 -11.61
N VAL A 102 -6.51 6.19 -11.23
CA VAL A 102 -7.20 6.33 -9.92
C VAL A 102 -6.21 6.09 -8.79
N PHE A 103 -5.34 5.10 -8.94
CA PHE A 103 -4.32 4.80 -7.95
C PHE A 103 -3.34 5.98 -7.76
N GLY A 104 -2.82 6.55 -8.86
CA GLY A 104 -1.95 7.73 -8.80
C GLY A 104 -2.63 8.92 -8.16
N LEU A 105 -3.90 9.18 -8.51
CA LEU A 105 -4.70 10.25 -7.92
C LEU A 105 -4.91 10.04 -6.42
N VAL A 106 -5.20 8.82 -5.98
CA VAL A 106 -5.36 8.47 -4.57
C VAL A 106 -4.07 8.70 -3.79
N ILE A 107 -2.90 8.30 -4.34
CA ILE A 107 -1.61 8.56 -3.70
C ILE A 107 -1.40 10.06 -3.51
N VAL A 108 -1.60 10.87 -4.56
CA VAL A 108 -1.42 12.32 -4.50
C VAL A 108 -2.37 12.94 -3.47
N LEU A 109 -3.63 12.52 -3.49
CA LEU A 109 -4.65 13.02 -2.57
C LEU A 109 -4.29 12.68 -1.12
N PHE A 110 -3.83 11.47 -0.85
CA PHE A 110 -3.36 11.08 0.48
C PHE A 110 -2.13 11.86 0.92
N LEU A 111 -1.15 12.06 0.05
CA LEU A 111 0.04 12.87 0.37
C LEU A 111 -0.29 14.32 0.70
N VAL A 112 -1.29 14.90 0.04
CA VAL A 112 -1.72 16.29 0.26
C VAL A 112 -2.58 16.41 1.53
N LEU A 113 -3.54 15.49 1.72
CA LEU A 113 -4.50 15.57 2.83
C LEU A 113 -3.94 14.99 4.13
N GLU A 114 -3.09 13.98 4.05
CA GLU A 114 -2.63 13.23 5.22
C GLU A 114 -1.13 12.90 5.14
N PRO A 115 -0.24 13.91 5.28
CA PRO A 115 1.21 13.71 5.16
C PRO A 115 1.79 12.78 6.25
N ARG A 116 1.02 12.46 7.31
CA ARG A 116 1.41 11.55 8.39
C ARG A 116 0.91 10.12 8.23
N GLY A 117 0.12 9.85 7.20
CA GLY A 117 -0.43 8.53 6.88
C GLY A 117 -1.58 8.06 7.77
N MET A 118 -2.31 7.04 7.31
CA MET A 118 -3.52 6.51 7.99
C MET A 118 -3.26 6.01 9.42
N ALA A 119 -2.07 5.49 9.69
CA ALA A 119 -1.73 4.97 11.02
C ALA A 119 -1.71 6.07 12.09
N HIS A 120 -1.39 7.31 11.73
CA HIS A 120 -1.46 8.44 12.66
C HIS A 120 -2.92 8.73 13.07
N ARG A 121 -3.84 8.74 12.11
CA ARG A 121 -5.28 8.90 12.41
C ARG A 121 -5.83 7.76 13.25
N TRP A 122 -5.40 6.55 12.97
CA TRP A 122 -5.78 5.39 13.80
C TRP A 122 -5.33 5.55 15.24
N GLY A 123 -4.12 6.08 15.47
CA GLY A 123 -3.62 6.43 16.80
C GLY A 123 -4.47 7.47 17.50
N LEU A 124 -4.85 8.54 16.81
CA LEU A 124 -5.74 9.58 17.33
C LEU A 124 -7.14 9.04 17.66
N PHE A 125 -7.71 8.22 16.76
CA PHE A 125 -9.01 7.58 16.99
C PHE A 125 -8.98 6.66 18.23
N LYS A 126 -7.93 5.85 18.36
CA LYS A 126 -7.73 4.98 19.52
C LYS A 126 -7.54 5.76 20.82
N SER A 127 -6.83 6.89 20.81
CA SER A 127 -6.67 7.75 21.98
C SER A 127 -7.97 8.46 22.35
N ALA A 128 -8.74 8.93 21.37
CA ALA A 128 -10.05 9.53 21.59
C ALA A 128 -11.05 8.52 22.18
N TYR A 129 -11.06 7.28 21.68
CA TYR A 129 -11.91 6.21 22.22
C TYR A 129 -11.51 5.81 23.65
N ARG A 130 -10.23 5.89 23.98
CA ARG A 130 -9.70 5.55 25.32
C ARG A 130 -9.98 6.63 26.37
N LEU A 131 -10.21 7.87 25.94
CA LEU A 131 -10.55 9.01 26.80
C LEU A 131 -12.06 9.16 27.03
N TRP A 132 -12.91 8.41 26.32
CA TRP A 132 -14.34 8.36 26.54
C TRP A 132 -14.66 7.25 27.55
N PRO A 133 -15.19 7.47 28.79
CA PRO A 133 -16.06 8.55 29.25
C PRO A 133 -15.45 9.54 30.24
N PHE A 134 -14.15 9.60 30.41
CA PHE A 134 -13.49 10.47 31.39
C PHE A 134 -12.86 11.70 30.70
N SER A 135 -13.68 12.68 30.38
CA SER A 135 -13.22 14.02 30.08
C SER A 135 -13.13 14.82 31.39
N TYR A 136 -11.95 14.86 31.97
CA TYR A 136 -11.53 15.86 32.91
C TYR A 136 -10.42 16.67 32.32
#